data_4d29964f9c48a6c20631893d83af09a8
#
_entry.id   4d29964f9c48a6c20631893d83af09a8
#
_cell.length_a   1.000
_cell.length_b   1.000
_cell.length_c   1.000
_cell.angle_alpha   90.00
_cell.angle_beta   90.00
_cell.angle_gamma   90.00
#
_symmetry.space_group_name_H-M   'P 1'
#
loop_
_entity.id
_entity.type
_entity.pdbx_description
1 polymer ?
#
loop_
_entity_poly.entity_id
_entity_poly.type
_entity_poly.pdbx_seq_one_letter_code
_entity_poly.pdbx_strand_id
1 'polypeptide(L)'
;MEKFVPTSYTLECVATGREFEDEGWTLEDRACKTPSLVRARYAKKQLEVRPSEFGLYKFADWLPVRRMLKGSSAPVTYRSKGLGRYLGLENLWITFNGYYPAVGASMTTCSFKETEAYSVCARAAEHEDRVLVVASAGNTARAFAKVCSDNNIKLLLAVPHDNIAALWFAEPLNPCVKLISCEKGGDYFDAIHLSNLALKARGFYAEGGAKNIARRDGMATTVLSAVTTIGRIPDYYFQAVGSGTGAIAAWEANMRLIEDGRFGSNTMKLMVSQNAPFVPMYDAWRANSRQMLPYDDDKARRDAEIIDAKVLSNRRPPYGVVGGLYDALKATDGDVFVATNAQARKAARLFQELEGADIHPAASVAAASLIKAVADGKVAKDATVMLNITGGGEQLFKEGKELWYLKPSLVFPLDPSLDDVVAKVEELFK
;
A
#
# COMPACT_ATOMS: atom_id res chain seq x y z
N MET A 1 26.81 -17.54 2.03
CA MET A 1 25.45 -17.23 1.54
C MET A 1 25.52 -17.14 0.03
N GLU A 2 24.68 -17.87 -0.68
CA GLU A 2 24.57 -17.72 -2.14
C GLU A 2 24.16 -16.28 -2.46
N LYS A 3 24.71 -15.74 -3.55
CA LYS A 3 24.39 -14.39 -3.98
C LYS A 3 22.94 -14.33 -4.43
N PHE A 4 22.16 -13.36 -3.93
CA PHE A 4 20.78 -13.14 -4.37
C PHE A 4 20.69 -12.99 -5.89
N VAL A 5 19.82 -13.77 -6.52
CA VAL A 5 19.62 -13.74 -7.98
C VAL A 5 18.26 -13.06 -8.27
N PRO A 6 18.27 -11.84 -8.85
CA PRO A 6 17.05 -11.17 -9.29
C PRO A 6 16.35 -11.97 -10.39
N THR A 7 15.02 -11.86 -10.47
CA THR A 7 14.29 -12.34 -11.64
C THR A 7 14.34 -11.31 -12.76
N SER A 8 14.35 -11.75 -14.01
CA SER A 8 14.21 -10.87 -15.17
C SER A 8 12.74 -10.56 -15.47
N TYR A 9 12.49 -9.37 -15.99
CA TYR A 9 11.15 -8.92 -16.41
C TYR A 9 11.25 -7.84 -17.48
N THR A 10 10.18 -7.71 -18.25
CA THR A 10 9.90 -6.55 -19.11
C THR A 10 8.75 -5.74 -18.54
N LEU A 11 8.50 -4.57 -19.10
CA LEU A 11 7.33 -3.74 -18.78
C LEU A 11 6.32 -3.82 -19.92
N GLU A 12 5.05 -3.86 -19.56
CA GLU A 12 3.94 -3.79 -20.53
C GLU A 12 3.09 -2.54 -20.23
N CYS A 13 2.87 -1.70 -21.23
CA CYS A 13 1.90 -0.62 -21.18
C CYS A 13 0.48 -1.19 -21.26
N VAL A 14 -0.35 -0.99 -20.23
CA VAL A 14 -1.69 -1.59 -20.15
C VAL A 14 -2.61 -1.09 -21.28
N ALA A 15 -2.47 0.18 -21.71
CA ALA A 15 -3.32 0.75 -22.74
C ALA A 15 -3.00 0.25 -24.16
N THR A 16 -1.75 -0.09 -24.44
CA THR A 16 -1.31 -0.42 -25.80
C THR A 16 -0.85 -1.86 -25.97
N GLY A 17 -0.61 -2.59 -24.87
CA GLY A 17 0.01 -3.90 -24.90
C GLY A 17 1.49 -3.88 -25.31
N ARG A 18 2.10 -2.71 -25.47
CA ARG A 18 3.52 -2.59 -25.87
C ARG A 18 4.42 -3.07 -24.73
N GLU A 19 5.29 -4.02 -25.04
CA GLU A 19 6.35 -4.45 -24.14
C GLU A 19 7.65 -3.69 -24.40
N PHE A 20 8.41 -3.40 -23.33
CA PHE A 20 9.68 -2.69 -23.38
C PHE A 20 10.52 -2.93 -22.12
N GLU A 21 11.80 -2.63 -22.19
CA GLU A 21 12.74 -2.79 -21.08
C GLU A 21 12.53 -1.75 -19.98
N ASP A 22 12.79 -2.14 -18.73
CA ASP A 22 12.89 -1.20 -17.60
C ASP A 22 14.26 -0.52 -17.60
N GLU A 23 14.30 0.78 -17.88
CA GLU A 23 15.52 1.59 -17.81
C GLU A 23 16.04 1.82 -16.37
N GLY A 24 15.52 1.08 -15.39
CA GLY A 24 15.93 1.10 -13.99
C GLY A 24 14.96 1.81 -13.04
N TRP A 25 14.25 2.83 -13.52
CA TRP A 25 13.22 3.54 -12.74
C TRP A 25 12.07 4.02 -13.64
N THR A 26 11.64 3.18 -14.57
CA THR A 26 10.55 3.51 -15.49
C THR A 26 9.22 3.49 -14.72
N LEU A 27 8.47 4.58 -14.79
CA LEU A 27 7.18 4.75 -14.13
C LEU A 27 6.01 4.78 -15.12
N GLU A 28 6.26 5.03 -16.38
CA GLU A 28 5.24 5.11 -17.44
C GLU A 28 5.84 4.83 -18.81
N ASP A 29 5.00 4.48 -19.77
CA ASP A 29 5.37 4.38 -21.17
C ASP A 29 5.30 5.78 -21.81
N ARG A 30 6.48 6.37 -22.10
CA ARG A 30 6.57 7.70 -22.73
C ARG A 30 6.01 7.75 -24.16
N ALA A 31 5.86 6.61 -24.84
CA ALA A 31 5.26 6.52 -26.16
C ALA A 31 3.73 6.45 -26.11
N CYS A 32 3.14 6.13 -24.95
CA CYS A 32 1.71 6.05 -24.78
C CYS A 32 1.09 7.44 -24.57
N LYS A 33 0.15 7.82 -25.44
CA LYS A 33 -0.54 9.12 -25.33
C LYS A 33 -1.68 9.11 -24.31
N THR A 34 -2.19 7.93 -23.95
CA THR A 34 -3.25 7.78 -22.98
C THR A 34 -2.65 7.53 -21.60
N PRO A 35 -3.07 8.22 -20.53
CA PRO A 35 -2.64 7.92 -19.18
C PRO A 35 -2.90 6.46 -18.83
N SER A 36 -1.82 5.70 -18.60
CA SER A 36 -1.86 4.26 -18.38
C SER A 36 -0.83 3.83 -17.34
N LEU A 37 -1.17 2.79 -16.59
CA LEU A 37 -0.17 2.08 -15.81
C LEU A 37 0.67 1.16 -16.70
N VAL A 38 1.88 0.87 -16.25
CA VAL A 38 2.72 -0.20 -16.79
C VAL A 38 2.72 -1.37 -15.81
N ARG A 39 2.84 -2.60 -16.31
CA ARG A 39 2.92 -3.84 -15.52
C ARG A 39 4.24 -4.52 -15.73
N ALA A 40 4.75 -5.21 -14.70
CA ALA A 40 5.89 -6.11 -14.88
C ALA A 40 5.43 -7.43 -15.48
N ARG A 41 6.14 -7.89 -16.52
CA ARG A 41 6.00 -9.21 -17.16
C ARG A 41 7.21 -10.04 -16.77
N TYR A 42 7.08 -10.81 -15.70
CA TYR A 42 8.17 -11.64 -15.17
C TYR A 42 8.46 -12.82 -16.10
N ALA A 43 9.76 -13.14 -16.28
CA ALA A 43 10.20 -14.28 -17.06
C ALA A 43 9.74 -15.60 -16.42
N LYS A 44 9.77 -15.70 -15.10
CA LYS A 44 9.23 -16.85 -14.36
C LYS A 44 7.70 -16.76 -14.31
N LYS A 45 7.02 -17.67 -15.00
CA LYS A 45 5.56 -17.73 -15.03
C LYS A 45 4.97 -18.48 -13.84
N GLN A 46 5.71 -19.38 -13.24
CA GLN A 46 5.33 -20.09 -12.02
C GLN A 46 6.08 -19.52 -10.82
N LEU A 47 5.33 -19.18 -9.77
CA LEU A 47 5.85 -18.63 -8.55
C LEU A 47 6.56 -19.73 -7.73
N GLU A 48 7.84 -19.59 -7.48
CA GLU A 48 8.55 -20.38 -6.49
C GLU A 48 8.72 -19.57 -5.21
N VAL A 49 8.20 -20.09 -4.10
CA VAL A 49 8.48 -19.52 -2.78
C VAL A 49 9.89 -19.93 -2.39
N ARG A 50 10.77 -18.97 -2.24
CA ARG A 50 12.19 -19.20 -1.89
C ARG A 50 12.35 -19.33 -0.38
N PRO A 51 12.47 -20.52 0.20
CA PRO A 51 12.49 -20.70 1.66
C PRO A 51 13.76 -20.17 2.32
N SER A 52 14.86 -20.03 1.56
CA SER A 52 16.13 -19.46 2.01
C SER A 52 16.10 -17.93 2.11
N GLU A 53 15.11 -17.28 1.49
CA GLU A 53 14.99 -15.83 1.49
C GLU A 53 14.07 -15.36 2.61
N PHE A 54 14.41 -14.23 3.24
CA PHE A 54 13.64 -13.69 4.35
C PHE A 54 12.61 -12.64 3.94
N GLY A 55 11.59 -12.52 4.75
CA GLY A 55 10.55 -11.51 4.59
C GLY A 55 9.82 -11.64 3.26
N LEU A 56 9.56 -10.51 2.60
CA LEU A 56 8.86 -10.49 1.31
C LEU A 56 9.70 -11.08 0.16
N TYR A 57 11.03 -11.17 0.32
CA TYR A 57 11.92 -11.69 -0.73
C TYR A 57 11.75 -13.19 -1.01
N LYS A 58 11.06 -13.92 -0.14
CA LYS A 58 10.60 -15.28 -0.47
C LYS A 58 9.72 -15.32 -1.74
N PHE A 59 9.15 -14.19 -2.16
CA PHE A 59 8.36 -14.01 -3.38
C PHE A 59 9.14 -13.29 -4.50
N ALA A 60 10.48 -13.27 -4.44
CA ALA A 60 11.34 -12.50 -5.34
C ALA A 60 11.18 -12.83 -6.83
N ASP A 61 10.63 -14.01 -7.18
CA ASP A 61 10.33 -14.35 -8.56
C ASP A 61 9.34 -13.38 -9.23
N TRP A 62 8.48 -12.74 -8.43
CA TRP A 62 7.49 -11.76 -8.87
C TRP A 62 7.65 -10.39 -8.21
N LEU A 63 8.91 -10.02 -7.93
CA LEU A 63 9.27 -8.70 -7.44
C LEU A 63 10.36 -8.09 -8.34
N PRO A 64 10.26 -6.80 -8.72
CA PRO A 64 11.26 -6.14 -9.56
C PRO A 64 12.45 -5.66 -8.72
N VAL A 65 12.97 -6.54 -7.88
CA VAL A 65 14.02 -6.22 -6.90
C VAL A 65 15.38 -6.68 -7.40
N ARG A 66 16.41 -5.87 -7.17
CA ARG A 66 17.79 -6.12 -7.57
C ARG A 66 18.66 -6.66 -6.43
N ARG A 67 18.20 -6.47 -5.20
CA ARG A 67 18.91 -6.85 -3.98
C ARG A 67 17.92 -7.14 -2.85
N MET A 68 18.38 -7.76 -1.78
CA MET A 68 17.65 -7.88 -0.53
C MET A 68 18.09 -6.79 0.45
N LEU A 69 17.14 -6.18 1.11
CA LEU A 69 17.37 -5.19 2.17
C LEU A 69 17.13 -5.82 3.54
N LYS A 70 17.89 -5.38 4.54
CA LYS A 70 17.77 -5.88 5.91
C LYS A 70 16.43 -5.51 6.55
N GLY A 71 15.92 -6.37 7.41
CA GLY A 71 14.75 -6.09 8.25
C GLY A 71 13.39 -6.37 7.60
N SER A 72 13.36 -6.91 6.38
CA SER A 72 12.10 -7.22 5.69
C SER A 72 11.29 -8.29 6.42
N SER A 73 9.99 -8.04 6.54
CA SER A 73 8.97 -9.00 6.98
C SER A 73 8.05 -9.36 5.81
N ALA A 74 7.28 -10.44 5.95
CA ALA A 74 6.27 -10.84 4.97
C ALA A 74 4.87 -10.73 5.57
N PRO A 75 3.83 -10.53 4.73
CA PRO A 75 2.45 -10.75 5.15
C PRO A 75 2.25 -12.17 5.67
N VAL A 76 1.45 -12.33 6.71
CA VAL A 76 1.14 -13.65 7.29
C VAL A 76 -0.32 -13.96 7.07
N THR A 77 -0.61 -15.12 6.50
CA THR A 77 -1.97 -15.58 6.24
C THR A 77 -2.31 -16.73 7.18
N TYR A 78 -3.47 -16.65 7.83
CA TYR A 78 -4.00 -17.71 8.67
C TYR A 78 -5.51 -17.85 8.50
N ARG A 79 -6.05 -19.06 8.77
CA ARG A 79 -7.49 -19.30 8.75
C ARG A 79 -8.12 -18.72 10.00
N SER A 80 -9.11 -17.83 9.82
CA SER A 80 -9.88 -17.26 10.93
C SER A 80 -10.70 -18.34 11.63
N LYS A 81 -10.60 -18.40 12.95
CA LYS A 81 -11.45 -19.28 13.77
C LYS A 81 -12.58 -18.50 14.44
N GLY A 82 -12.28 -17.32 14.95
CA GLY A 82 -13.21 -16.48 15.70
C GLY A 82 -14.18 -15.74 14.79
N LEU A 83 -13.66 -14.87 13.95
CA LEU A 83 -14.47 -14.05 13.04
C LEU A 83 -15.19 -14.90 11.97
N GLY A 84 -14.52 -15.95 11.44
CA GLY A 84 -15.14 -16.88 10.50
C GLY A 84 -16.37 -17.57 11.11
N ARG A 85 -16.26 -18.09 12.33
CA ARG A 85 -17.40 -18.69 13.05
C ARG A 85 -18.52 -17.68 13.29
N TYR A 86 -18.18 -16.47 13.73
CA TYR A 86 -19.14 -15.39 13.97
C TYR A 86 -19.94 -15.03 12.73
N LEU A 87 -19.28 -15.01 11.55
CA LEU A 87 -19.90 -14.68 10.26
C LEU A 87 -20.54 -15.88 9.55
N GLY A 88 -20.33 -17.10 10.06
CA GLY A 88 -20.78 -18.33 9.40
C GLY A 88 -20.02 -18.62 8.09
N LEU A 89 -18.77 -18.16 7.98
CA LEU A 89 -17.87 -18.41 6.87
C LEU A 89 -16.87 -19.51 7.24
N GLU A 90 -16.96 -20.63 6.56
CA GLU A 90 -16.07 -21.78 6.82
C GLU A 90 -14.63 -21.52 6.38
N ASN A 91 -14.45 -20.77 5.29
CA ASN A 91 -13.18 -20.54 4.65
C ASN A 91 -12.79 -19.04 4.64
N LEU A 92 -12.93 -18.39 5.80
CA LEU A 92 -12.39 -17.04 5.99
C LEU A 92 -10.90 -17.11 6.33
N TRP A 93 -10.08 -16.44 5.53
CA TRP A 93 -8.65 -16.29 5.72
C TRP A 93 -8.30 -14.84 5.96
N ILE A 94 -7.44 -14.61 6.94
CA ILE A 94 -6.93 -13.27 7.27
C ILE A 94 -5.49 -13.20 6.80
N THR A 95 -5.18 -12.21 5.95
CA THR A 95 -3.80 -11.84 5.66
C THR A 95 -3.46 -10.62 6.49
N PHE A 96 -2.66 -10.83 7.52
CA PHE A 96 -2.31 -9.83 8.51
C PHE A 96 -0.98 -9.14 8.14
N ASN A 97 -1.02 -7.83 7.99
CA ASN A 97 0.13 -6.99 7.68
C ASN A 97 0.40 -6.05 8.86
N GLY A 98 1.10 -6.56 9.84
CA GLY A 98 1.35 -5.82 11.07
C GLY A 98 2.21 -6.60 12.05
N TYR A 99 2.07 -6.28 13.32
CA TYR A 99 2.79 -6.93 14.40
C TYR A 99 1.86 -7.81 15.24
N TYR A 100 1.92 -9.11 15.01
CA TYR A 100 1.14 -10.10 15.77
C TYR A 100 1.94 -11.41 15.90
N PRO A 101 2.88 -11.48 16.89
CA PRO A 101 3.77 -12.64 17.07
C PRO A 101 3.07 -13.97 17.23
N ALA A 102 1.87 -14.00 17.83
CA ALA A 102 1.10 -15.23 18.02
C ALA A 102 0.77 -15.95 16.71
N VAL A 103 0.73 -15.24 15.57
CA VAL A 103 0.55 -15.82 14.24
C VAL A 103 1.79 -15.72 13.37
N GLY A 104 2.93 -15.26 13.93
CA GLY A 104 4.20 -15.09 13.22
C GLY A 104 4.33 -13.77 12.44
N ALA A 105 3.38 -12.83 12.58
CA ALA A 105 3.46 -11.53 11.92
C ALA A 105 4.40 -10.58 12.67
N SER A 106 5.40 -10.04 11.97
CA SER A 106 6.52 -9.30 12.55
C SER A 106 6.82 -7.94 11.91
N MET A 107 5.86 -7.35 11.17
CA MET A 107 6.03 -6.02 10.58
C MET A 107 6.04 -4.94 11.66
N THR A 108 7.20 -4.36 11.92
CA THR A 108 7.38 -3.38 13.01
C THR A 108 6.83 -2.00 12.70
N THR A 109 6.51 -1.70 11.43
CA THR A 109 5.77 -0.49 11.04
C THR A 109 4.26 -0.68 11.15
N CYS A 110 3.80 -1.87 11.56
CA CYS A 110 2.40 -2.25 11.77
C CYS A 110 1.49 -2.03 10.56
N SER A 111 2.03 -2.08 9.32
CA SER A 111 1.25 -1.82 8.12
C SER A 111 1.90 -2.44 6.87
N PHE A 112 1.06 -2.87 5.91
CA PHE A 112 1.51 -3.41 4.62
C PHE A 112 2.30 -2.40 3.76
N LYS A 113 2.38 -1.14 4.17
CA LYS A 113 3.26 -0.15 3.57
C LYS A 113 4.74 -0.53 3.69
N GLU A 114 5.04 -1.42 4.63
CA GLU A 114 6.37 -2.01 4.75
C GLU A 114 6.74 -2.83 3.51
N THR A 115 5.81 -3.61 2.96
CA THR A 115 6.07 -4.41 1.75
C THR A 115 6.32 -3.56 0.51
N GLU A 116 5.59 -2.44 0.35
CA GLU A 116 5.86 -1.50 -0.74
C GLU A 116 7.23 -0.85 -0.60
N ALA A 117 7.60 -0.42 0.62
CA ALA A 117 8.85 0.27 0.86
C ALA A 117 10.07 -0.63 0.60
N TYR A 118 10.05 -1.88 1.08
CA TYR A 118 11.11 -2.83 0.81
C TYR A 118 11.25 -3.16 -0.68
N SER A 119 10.14 -3.35 -1.39
CA SER A 119 10.17 -3.64 -2.83
C SER A 119 10.67 -2.45 -3.64
N VAL A 120 10.18 -1.24 -3.35
CA VAL A 120 10.61 0.00 -4.02
C VAL A 120 12.09 0.29 -3.79
N CYS A 121 12.55 0.26 -2.53
CA CYS A 121 13.94 0.54 -2.20
C CYS A 121 14.90 -0.54 -2.73
N ALA A 122 14.45 -1.80 -2.84
CA ALA A 122 15.24 -2.88 -3.41
C ALA A 122 15.29 -2.88 -4.95
N ARG A 123 14.38 -2.17 -5.63
CA ARG A 123 14.41 -1.93 -7.08
C ARG A 123 15.54 -0.98 -7.48
N ALA A 124 15.89 -0.02 -6.62
CA ALA A 124 16.99 0.90 -6.87
C ALA A 124 18.35 0.16 -6.95
N ALA A 125 19.30 0.74 -7.69
CA ALA A 125 20.66 0.21 -7.77
C ALA A 125 21.33 0.20 -6.38
N GLU A 126 22.32 -0.68 -6.19
CA GLU A 126 22.98 -0.87 -4.90
C GLU A 126 23.69 0.41 -4.46
N HIS A 127 24.27 1.18 -5.20
CA HIS A 127 24.94 2.43 -4.83
C HIS A 127 24.18 3.63 -5.41
N GLU A 128 22.88 3.69 -5.17
CA GLU A 128 22.07 4.84 -5.58
C GLU A 128 22.37 6.05 -4.67
N ASP A 129 23.08 7.02 -5.20
CA ASP A 129 23.46 8.25 -4.49
C ASP A 129 22.37 9.32 -4.48
N ARG A 130 21.37 9.17 -5.36
CA ARG A 130 20.25 10.10 -5.44
C ARG A 130 19.34 9.97 -4.23
N VAL A 131 18.59 11.02 -3.96
CA VAL A 131 17.64 11.11 -2.85
C VAL A 131 16.26 10.65 -3.30
N LEU A 132 15.74 9.60 -2.68
CA LEU A 132 14.35 9.16 -2.89
C LEU A 132 13.39 10.15 -2.24
N VAL A 133 12.37 10.61 -2.96
CA VAL A 133 11.36 11.55 -2.45
C VAL A 133 10.02 10.85 -2.31
N VAL A 134 9.43 10.91 -1.11
CA VAL A 134 8.15 10.28 -0.79
C VAL A 134 7.22 11.30 -0.10
N ALA A 135 6.06 11.55 -0.70
CA ALA A 135 4.97 12.28 -0.06
C ALA A 135 3.98 11.31 0.59
N SER A 136 3.58 11.56 1.84
CA SER A 136 2.68 10.66 2.56
C SER A 136 1.90 11.36 3.68
N ALA A 137 0.73 10.82 4.00
CA ALA A 137 -0.06 11.22 5.16
C ALA A 137 0.16 10.33 6.41
N GLY A 138 1.17 9.43 6.43
CA GLY A 138 1.46 8.63 7.63
C GLY A 138 2.13 7.28 7.35
N ASN A 139 1.37 6.20 7.14
CA ASN A 139 1.91 4.83 7.09
C ASN A 139 3.00 4.61 6.02
N THR A 140 2.87 5.19 4.83
CA THR A 140 3.89 5.10 3.79
C THR A 140 5.17 5.81 4.24
N ALA A 141 5.08 7.03 4.82
CA ALA A 141 6.25 7.74 5.31
C ALA A 141 6.97 6.93 6.41
N ARG A 142 6.22 6.35 7.36
CA ARG A 142 6.79 5.52 8.44
C ARG A 142 7.51 4.30 7.88
N ALA A 143 6.92 3.62 6.90
CA ALA A 143 7.51 2.45 6.27
C ALA A 143 8.81 2.80 5.52
N PHE A 144 8.79 3.82 4.66
CA PHE A 144 9.99 4.24 3.94
C PHE A 144 11.08 4.78 4.88
N ALA A 145 10.69 5.54 5.92
CA ALA A 145 11.65 6.02 6.91
C ALA A 145 12.42 4.88 7.57
N LYS A 146 11.69 3.83 8.03
CA LYS A 146 12.32 2.66 8.64
C LYS A 146 13.23 1.93 7.65
N VAL A 147 12.72 1.57 6.48
CA VAL A 147 13.49 0.81 5.47
C VAL A 147 14.74 1.56 5.03
N CYS A 148 14.62 2.86 4.76
CA CYS A 148 15.75 3.69 4.35
C CYS A 148 16.76 3.89 5.48
N SER A 149 16.30 4.08 6.72
CA SER A 149 17.16 4.18 7.90
C SER A 149 17.98 2.92 8.12
N ASP A 150 17.33 1.76 8.10
CA ASP A 150 17.99 0.46 8.36
C ASP A 150 19.00 0.07 7.27
N ASN A 151 18.84 0.62 6.06
CA ASN A 151 19.63 0.28 4.89
C ASN A 151 20.47 1.45 4.34
N ASN A 152 20.57 2.55 5.08
CA ASN A 152 21.35 3.75 4.74
C ASN A 152 21.03 4.30 3.33
N ILE A 153 19.73 4.42 3.02
CA ILE A 153 19.23 4.95 1.76
C ILE A 153 18.80 6.41 1.98
N LYS A 154 19.31 7.34 1.16
CA LYS A 154 18.94 8.75 1.25
C LYS A 154 17.47 8.95 0.95
N LEU A 155 16.71 9.48 1.91
CA LEU A 155 15.28 9.68 1.82
C LEU A 155 14.88 11.10 2.24
N LEU A 156 14.10 11.76 1.41
CA LEU A 156 13.35 12.95 1.74
C LEU A 156 11.87 12.65 1.85
N LEU A 157 11.30 12.80 3.04
CA LEU A 157 9.87 12.69 3.29
C LEU A 157 9.22 14.07 3.23
N ALA A 158 8.05 14.16 2.60
CA ALA A 158 7.16 15.32 2.70
C ALA A 158 5.85 14.89 3.36
N VAL A 159 5.57 15.39 4.57
CA VAL A 159 4.41 14.99 5.37
C VAL A 159 3.72 16.24 5.93
N PRO A 160 2.37 16.32 5.92
CA PRO A 160 1.66 17.42 6.53
C PRO A 160 1.99 17.54 8.02
N HIS A 161 2.06 18.75 8.54
CA HIS A 161 2.38 19.01 9.94
C HIS A 161 1.54 18.19 10.92
N ASP A 162 0.24 18.13 10.69
CA ASP A 162 -0.71 17.47 11.60
C ASP A 162 -0.61 15.94 11.57
N ASN A 163 0.13 15.38 10.59
CA ASN A 163 0.36 13.94 10.45
C ASN A 163 1.72 13.45 11.01
N ILE A 164 2.56 14.35 11.50
CA ILE A 164 3.92 14.02 11.99
C ILE A 164 3.85 13.02 13.16
N ALA A 165 2.84 13.09 14.00
CA ALA A 165 2.64 12.14 15.10
C ALA A 165 2.51 10.66 14.65
N ALA A 166 2.20 10.41 13.37
CA ALA A 166 2.18 9.06 12.80
C ALA A 166 3.60 8.49 12.52
N LEU A 167 4.65 9.33 12.63
CA LEU A 167 6.05 8.96 12.36
C LEU A 167 6.76 8.57 13.67
N TRP A 168 6.26 7.54 14.29
CA TRP A 168 6.82 6.93 15.51
C TRP A 168 7.67 5.69 15.16
N PHE A 169 8.72 5.44 15.94
CA PHE A 169 9.67 4.35 15.77
C PHE A 169 10.09 3.80 17.13
N ALA A 170 10.51 2.53 17.19
CA ALA A 170 11.05 1.94 18.41
C ALA A 170 12.51 2.37 18.68
N GLU A 171 13.19 2.90 17.64
CA GLU A 171 14.60 3.29 17.70
C GLU A 171 14.81 4.60 16.94
N PRO A 172 15.87 5.38 17.24
CA PRO A 172 16.26 6.55 16.46
C PRO A 172 16.55 6.17 15.00
N LEU A 173 16.19 7.05 14.07
CA LEU A 173 16.47 6.85 12.66
C LEU A 173 17.86 7.33 12.27
N ASN A 174 18.44 6.70 11.24
CA ASN A 174 19.67 7.13 10.60
C ASN A 174 19.50 8.54 10.00
N PRO A 175 20.51 9.42 10.10
CA PRO A 175 20.48 10.78 9.52
C PRO A 175 20.29 10.84 8.01
N CYS A 176 20.39 9.72 7.26
CA CYS A 176 20.06 9.66 5.84
C CYS A 176 18.58 9.92 5.55
N VAL A 177 17.71 9.84 6.58
CA VAL A 177 16.27 10.14 6.48
C VAL A 177 16.04 11.58 6.94
N LYS A 178 15.49 12.39 6.04
CA LYS A 178 15.11 13.78 6.32
C LYS A 178 13.62 13.97 6.12
N LEU A 179 13.01 14.83 6.94
CA LEU A 179 11.60 15.18 6.86
C LEU A 179 11.46 16.67 6.58
N ILE A 180 10.68 16.99 5.54
CA ILE A 180 10.16 18.34 5.32
C ILE A 180 8.66 18.34 5.55
N SER A 181 8.13 19.45 6.05
CA SER A 181 6.71 19.63 6.33
C SER A 181 6.26 20.98 5.85
N CYS A 182 4.98 21.08 5.44
CA CYS A 182 4.31 22.37 5.39
C CYS A 182 3.93 22.80 6.81
N GLU A 183 3.73 24.09 7.02
CA GLU A 183 3.23 24.64 8.28
C GLU A 183 1.84 24.10 8.65
N LYS A 184 1.42 24.34 9.89
CA LYS A 184 0.14 23.87 10.41
C LYS A 184 -1.04 24.32 9.52
N GLY A 185 -1.98 23.41 9.29
CA GLY A 185 -3.15 23.63 8.44
C GLY A 185 -2.99 23.11 7.01
N GLY A 186 -1.79 22.70 6.60
CA GLY A 186 -1.59 22.02 5.33
C GLY A 186 -2.08 20.55 5.38
N ASP A 187 -2.57 20.06 4.26
CA ASP A 187 -3.03 18.67 4.11
C ASP A 187 -2.08 17.82 3.25
N TYR A 188 -2.53 16.61 2.92
CA TYR A 188 -1.74 15.69 2.08
C TYR A 188 -1.46 16.25 0.68
N PHE A 189 -2.36 17.06 0.14
CA PHE A 189 -2.15 17.71 -1.17
C PHE A 189 -1.00 18.71 -1.11
N ASP A 190 -0.91 19.50 -0.02
CA ASP A 190 0.19 20.45 0.19
C ASP A 190 1.53 19.72 0.35
N ALA A 191 1.55 18.57 1.03
CA ALA A 191 2.75 17.73 1.11
C ALA A 191 3.17 17.16 -0.27
N ILE A 192 2.21 16.77 -1.12
CA ILE A 192 2.50 16.38 -2.50
C ILE A 192 3.06 17.56 -3.30
N HIS A 193 2.48 18.76 -3.17
CA HIS A 193 2.99 19.95 -3.83
C HIS A 193 4.44 20.23 -3.40
N LEU A 194 4.71 20.26 -2.11
CA LEU A 194 6.06 20.45 -1.56
C LEU A 194 7.06 19.40 -2.08
N SER A 195 6.63 18.14 -2.15
CA SER A 195 7.48 17.07 -2.72
C SER A 195 7.77 17.29 -4.20
N ASN A 196 6.81 17.79 -4.97
CA ASN A 196 6.98 18.09 -6.40
C ASN A 196 7.96 19.25 -6.62
N LEU A 197 7.99 20.24 -5.73
CA LEU A 197 9.01 21.30 -5.75
C LEU A 197 10.40 20.73 -5.43
N ALA A 198 10.51 19.91 -4.38
CA ALA A 198 11.76 19.24 -3.99
C ALA A 198 12.34 18.34 -5.09
N LEU A 199 11.49 17.73 -5.93
CA LEU A 199 11.90 16.91 -7.08
C LEU A 199 12.59 17.72 -8.20
N LYS A 200 12.59 19.05 -8.14
CA LYS A 200 13.35 19.90 -9.07
C LYS A 200 14.82 20.06 -8.66
N ALA A 201 15.17 19.68 -7.44
CA ALA A 201 16.52 19.65 -6.95
C ALA A 201 17.35 18.56 -7.67
N ARG A 202 18.64 18.84 -7.86
CA ARG A 202 19.54 17.92 -8.57
C ARG A 202 19.77 16.64 -7.75
N GLY A 203 19.58 15.49 -8.39
CA GLY A 203 19.81 14.21 -7.75
C GLY A 203 18.63 13.71 -6.89
N PHE A 204 17.46 14.35 -6.99
CA PHE A 204 16.24 13.87 -6.34
C PHE A 204 15.35 13.14 -7.34
N TYR A 205 14.70 12.06 -6.90
CA TYR A 205 13.80 11.29 -7.78
C TYR A 205 12.54 10.82 -7.03
N ALA A 206 11.44 10.78 -7.77
CA ALA A 206 10.14 10.44 -7.21
C ALA A 206 10.03 8.93 -6.94
N GLU A 207 9.40 8.57 -5.83
CA GLU A 207 8.99 7.19 -5.55
C GLU A 207 8.00 6.66 -6.62
N GLY A 208 7.12 7.51 -7.12
CA GLY A 208 6.27 7.24 -8.28
C GLY A 208 4.84 6.80 -7.95
N GLY A 209 4.50 6.56 -6.70
CA GLY A 209 3.15 6.18 -6.28
C GLY A 209 2.64 4.93 -7.00
N ALA A 210 1.38 4.93 -7.40
CA ALA A 210 0.76 3.81 -8.10
C ALA A 210 1.40 3.47 -9.46
N LYS A 211 2.14 4.40 -10.08
CA LYS A 211 2.89 4.16 -11.32
C LYS A 211 4.08 3.22 -11.11
N ASN A 212 4.64 3.17 -9.91
CA ASN A 212 5.78 2.32 -9.60
C ASN A 212 5.37 0.84 -9.49
N ILE A 213 5.87 -0.01 -10.40
CA ILE A 213 5.61 -1.45 -10.39
C ILE A 213 6.04 -2.09 -9.08
N ALA A 214 7.20 -1.68 -8.52
CA ALA A 214 7.71 -2.23 -7.29
C ALA A 214 6.78 -1.97 -6.08
N ARG A 215 6.10 -0.82 -6.07
CA ARG A 215 5.08 -0.52 -5.06
C ARG A 215 3.93 -1.51 -5.14
N ARG A 216 3.39 -1.74 -6.36
CA ARG A 216 2.27 -2.66 -6.53
C ARG A 216 2.67 -4.10 -6.29
N ASP A 217 3.80 -4.56 -6.83
CA ASP A 217 4.25 -5.93 -6.63
C ASP A 217 4.67 -6.22 -5.18
N GLY A 218 5.22 -5.23 -4.47
CA GLY A 218 5.41 -5.32 -3.02
C GLY A 218 4.10 -5.54 -2.26
N MET A 219 3.06 -4.74 -2.56
CA MET A 219 1.72 -4.92 -1.97
C MET A 219 1.06 -6.23 -2.42
N ALA A 220 1.33 -6.71 -3.64
CA ALA A 220 0.83 -7.97 -4.16
C ALA A 220 1.28 -9.18 -3.32
N THR A 221 2.37 -9.06 -2.57
CA THR A 221 2.84 -10.14 -1.66
C THR A 221 1.80 -10.52 -0.62
N THR A 222 0.81 -9.67 -0.33
CA THR A 222 -0.34 -10.01 0.52
C THR A 222 -1.17 -11.13 -0.10
N VAL A 223 -1.45 -11.06 -1.40
CA VAL A 223 -2.17 -12.10 -2.15
C VAL A 223 -1.29 -13.33 -2.33
N LEU A 224 0.01 -13.16 -2.61
CA LEU A 224 0.93 -14.30 -2.73
C LEU A 224 1.02 -15.09 -1.41
N SER A 225 1.07 -14.39 -0.26
CA SER A 225 0.99 -15.03 1.05
C SER A 225 -0.31 -15.82 1.24
N ALA A 226 -1.45 -15.24 0.85
CA ALA A 226 -2.74 -15.92 0.94
C ALA A 226 -2.77 -17.18 0.08
N VAL A 227 -2.49 -17.03 -1.21
CA VAL A 227 -2.63 -18.13 -2.18
C VAL A 227 -1.68 -19.28 -1.89
N THR A 228 -0.43 -18.99 -1.52
CA THR A 228 0.55 -20.04 -1.17
C THR A 228 0.23 -20.74 0.16
N THR A 229 -0.51 -20.09 1.07
CA THR A 229 -0.96 -20.69 2.33
C THR A 229 -2.26 -21.48 2.14
N ILE A 230 -3.21 -20.94 1.37
CA ILE A 230 -4.53 -21.55 1.12
C ILE A 230 -4.43 -22.72 0.13
N GLY A 231 -3.48 -22.65 -0.83
CA GLY A 231 -3.33 -23.59 -1.93
C GLY A 231 -4.23 -23.32 -3.13
N ARG A 232 -5.00 -22.22 -3.11
CA ARG A 232 -5.87 -21.80 -4.21
C ARG A 232 -6.07 -20.29 -4.22
N ILE A 233 -6.51 -19.73 -5.35
CA ILE A 233 -6.98 -18.35 -5.45
C ILE A 233 -8.29 -18.21 -4.64
N PRO A 234 -8.42 -17.22 -3.73
CA PRO A 234 -9.68 -16.92 -3.04
C PRO A 234 -10.78 -16.50 -4.01
N ASP A 235 -12.04 -16.70 -3.61
CA ASP A 235 -13.19 -16.24 -4.38
C ASP A 235 -13.45 -14.74 -4.18
N TYR A 236 -13.14 -14.23 -2.99
CA TYR A 236 -13.32 -12.82 -2.61
C TYR A 236 -12.08 -12.25 -1.92
N TYR A 237 -11.80 -10.99 -2.21
CA TYR A 237 -10.77 -10.18 -1.58
C TYR A 237 -11.35 -8.92 -0.99
N PHE A 238 -11.20 -8.70 0.32
CA PHE A 238 -11.69 -7.51 1.02
C PHE A 238 -10.54 -6.61 1.45
N GLN A 239 -10.59 -5.33 1.06
CA GLN A 239 -9.62 -4.31 1.46
C GLN A 239 -10.26 -2.91 1.45
N ALA A 240 -9.93 -2.06 2.43
CA ALA A 240 -10.21 -0.64 2.35
C ALA A 240 -9.20 0.09 1.47
N VAL A 241 -9.66 1.10 0.72
CA VAL A 241 -8.87 1.79 -0.29
C VAL A 241 -8.81 3.30 -0.07
N GLY A 242 -7.60 3.87 -0.10
CA GLY A 242 -7.35 5.30 -0.22
C GLY A 242 -7.00 5.65 -1.67
N SER A 243 -5.86 5.15 -2.17
CA SER A 243 -5.46 5.28 -3.57
C SER A 243 -5.98 4.16 -4.48
N GLY A 244 -6.40 3.03 -3.91
CA GLY A 244 -6.72 1.82 -4.66
C GLY A 244 -5.52 0.98 -5.09
N THR A 245 -4.29 1.44 -4.87
CA THR A 245 -3.07 0.76 -5.33
C THR A 245 -2.95 -0.69 -4.86
N GLY A 246 -3.33 -0.99 -3.60
CA GLY A 246 -3.31 -2.36 -3.07
C GLY A 246 -4.32 -3.30 -3.77
N ALA A 247 -5.49 -2.78 -4.14
CA ALA A 247 -6.48 -3.55 -4.89
C ALA A 247 -6.07 -3.78 -6.36
N ILE A 248 -5.43 -2.77 -6.99
CA ILE A 248 -4.81 -2.93 -8.31
C ILE A 248 -3.72 -4.01 -8.25
N ALA A 249 -2.87 -3.97 -7.23
CA ALA A 249 -1.84 -4.98 -6.99
C ALA A 249 -2.41 -6.38 -6.80
N ALA A 250 -3.52 -6.51 -6.07
CA ALA A 250 -4.23 -7.79 -5.89
C ALA A 250 -4.77 -8.34 -7.22
N TRP A 251 -5.32 -7.47 -8.06
CA TRP A 251 -5.76 -7.86 -9.41
C TRP A 251 -4.59 -8.32 -10.29
N GLU A 252 -3.48 -7.57 -10.30
CA GLU A 252 -2.28 -7.92 -11.07
C GLU A 252 -1.68 -9.25 -10.59
N ALA A 253 -1.65 -9.50 -9.27
CA ALA A 253 -1.26 -10.79 -8.72
C ALA A 253 -2.19 -11.93 -9.15
N ASN A 254 -3.52 -11.69 -9.12
CA ASN A 254 -4.52 -12.69 -9.54
C ASN A 254 -4.34 -13.11 -11.01
N MET A 255 -4.09 -12.16 -11.92
CA MET A 255 -3.80 -12.47 -13.32
C MET A 255 -2.57 -13.37 -13.46
N ARG A 256 -1.47 -13.05 -12.74
CA ARG A 256 -0.25 -13.88 -12.76
C ARG A 256 -0.48 -15.27 -12.16
N LEU A 257 -1.30 -15.38 -11.10
CA LEU A 257 -1.63 -16.66 -10.48
C LEU A 257 -2.51 -17.54 -11.38
N ILE A 258 -3.41 -16.93 -12.17
CA ILE A 258 -4.17 -17.66 -13.21
C ILE A 258 -3.20 -18.16 -14.30
N GLU A 259 -2.24 -17.32 -14.74
CA GLU A 259 -1.21 -17.71 -15.72
C GLU A 259 -0.29 -18.82 -15.17
N ASP A 260 0.01 -18.82 -13.87
CA ASP A 260 0.75 -19.89 -13.18
C ASP A 260 0.05 -21.26 -13.28
N GLY A 261 -1.27 -21.28 -13.23
CA GLY A 261 -2.12 -22.44 -13.44
C GLY A 261 -2.26 -23.42 -12.27
N ARG A 262 -1.42 -23.33 -11.24
CA ARG A 262 -1.39 -24.28 -10.10
C ARG A 262 -2.41 -23.97 -9.01
N PHE A 263 -2.92 -22.74 -8.93
CA PHE A 263 -3.77 -22.26 -7.86
C PHE A 263 -5.24 -22.09 -8.27
N GLY A 264 -5.61 -22.52 -9.47
CA GLY A 264 -6.94 -22.35 -10.04
C GLY A 264 -7.00 -21.25 -11.10
N SER A 265 -8.17 -21.11 -11.73
CA SER A 265 -8.42 -20.18 -12.83
C SER A 265 -9.47 -19.11 -12.49
N ASN A 266 -9.94 -19.06 -11.24
CA ASN A 266 -10.96 -18.12 -10.83
C ASN A 266 -10.41 -16.70 -10.69
N THR A 267 -11.22 -15.74 -11.10
CA THR A 267 -10.96 -14.32 -10.87
C THR A 267 -11.49 -13.95 -9.49
N MET A 268 -10.60 -13.52 -8.61
CA MET A 268 -10.90 -13.11 -7.25
C MET A 268 -11.70 -11.79 -7.27
N LYS A 269 -12.93 -11.78 -6.77
CA LYS A 269 -13.77 -10.56 -6.71
C LYS A 269 -13.19 -9.54 -5.73
N LEU A 270 -12.87 -8.35 -6.22
CA LEU A 270 -12.36 -7.26 -5.40
C LEU A 270 -13.51 -6.51 -4.70
N MET A 271 -13.65 -6.73 -3.42
CA MET A 271 -14.64 -6.07 -2.56
C MET A 271 -13.93 -4.96 -1.78
N VAL A 272 -13.85 -3.79 -2.40
CA VAL A 272 -13.13 -2.67 -1.81
C VAL A 272 -14.05 -1.75 -1.01
N SER A 273 -13.47 -0.95 -0.09
CA SER A 273 -14.29 -0.10 0.77
C SER A 273 -13.67 1.25 1.10
N GLN A 274 -14.52 2.24 1.32
CA GLN A 274 -14.15 3.58 1.78
C GLN A 274 -14.83 3.93 3.11
N ASN A 275 -14.29 4.91 3.80
CA ASN A 275 -14.79 5.39 5.09
C ASN A 275 -15.67 6.63 4.90
N ALA A 276 -16.95 6.52 5.21
CA ALA A 276 -17.87 7.66 5.16
C ALA A 276 -17.54 8.69 6.27
N PRO A 277 -17.69 10.02 5.96
CA PRO A 277 -18.36 10.57 4.77
C PRO A 277 -17.46 10.73 3.52
N PHE A 278 -16.17 10.42 3.56
CA PHE A 278 -15.25 10.59 2.43
C PHE A 278 -15.26 9.37 1.49
N VAL A 279 -16.12 9.39 0.46
CA VAL A 279 -16.40 8.20 -0.39
C VAL A 279 -16.36 8.47 -1.90
N PRO A 280 -15.39 9.24 -2.42
CA PRO A 280 -15.43 9.69 -3.82
C PRO A 280 -15.35 8.55 -4.85
N MET A 281 -14.64 7.46 -4.57
CA MET A 281 -14.59 6.31 -5.48
C MET A 281 -15.88 5.49 -5.45
N TYR A 282 -16.54 5.39 -4.30
CA TYR A 282 -17.87 4.78 -4.21
C TYR A 282 -18.89 5.54 -5.06
N ASP A 283 -18.91 6.87 -4.96
CA ASP A 283 -19.84 7.71 -5.73
C ASP A 283 -19.61 7.54 -7.25
N ALA A 284 -18.35 7.57 -7.70
CA ALA A 284 -18.00 7.35 -9.10
C ALA A 284 -18.39 5.93 -9.57
N TRP A 285 -18.13 4.90 -8.73
CA TRP A 285 -18.50 3.52 -9.04
C TRP A 285 -20.02 3.34 -9.17
N ARG A 286 -20.80 3.91 -8.21
CA ARG A 286 -22.29 3.85 -8.25
C ARG A 286 -22.87 4.59 -9.46
N ALA A 287 -22.23 5.65 -9.92
CA ALA A 287 -22.57 6.33 -11.15
C ALA A 287 -22.09 5.61 -12.42
N ASN A 288 -21.47 4.43 -12.30
CA ASN A 288 -20.82 3.70 -13.40
C ASN A 288 -19.84 4.59 -14.20
N SER A 289 -19.19 5.55 -13.53
CA SER A 289 -18.27 6.48 -14.15
C SER A 289 -16.82 6.00 -14.00
N ARG A 290 -16.07 5.98 -15.10
CA ARG A 290 -14.61 5.82 -15.06
C ARG A 290 -13.91 7.05 -14.47
N GLN A 291 -14.50 8.21 -14.65
CA GLN A 291 -13.96 9.46 -14.11
C GLN A 291 -14.46 9.69 -12.70
N MET A 292 -13.61 10.24 -11.85
CA MET A 292 -14.05 10.75 -10.56
C MET A 292 -15.11 11.82 -10.79
N LEU A 293 -16.18 11.77 -10.02
CA LEU A 293 -17.20 12.80 -10.09
C LEU A 293 -16.65 14.13 -9.55
N PRO A 294 -17.18 15.28 -10.01
CA PRO A 294 -16.86 16.57 -9.42
C PRO A 294 -17.08 16.53 -7.90
N TYR A 295 -16.10 16.97 -7.16
CA TYR A 295 -16.13 16.99 -5.70
C TYR A 295 -15.69 18.37 -5.22
N ASP A 296 -16.53 19.05 -4.44
CA ASP A 296 -16.18 20.32 -3.84
C ASP A 296 -14.97 20.16 -2.91
N ASP A 297 -13.91 20.93 -3.14
CA ASP A 297 -12.65 20.77 -2.42
C ASP A 297 -12.79 21.05 -0.92
N ASP A 298 -13.61 22.03 -0.52
CA ASP A 298 -13.85 22.36 0.88
C ASP A 298 -14.66 21.26 1.56
N LYS A 299 -15.66 20.71 0.87
CA LYS A 299 -16.40 19.53 1.35
C LYS A 299 -15.47 18.34 1.49
N ALA A 300 -14.61 18.11 0.51
CA ALA A 300 -13.64 17.00 0.54
C ALA A 300 -12.68 17.10 1.74
N ARG A 301 -12.18 18.32 2.05
CA ARG A 301 -11.34 18.57 3.24
C ARG A 301 -12.13 18.25 4.51
N ARG A 302 -13.32 18.81 4.69
CA ARG A 302 -14.16 18.53 5.88
C ARG A 302 -14.47 17.04 6.04
N ASP A 303 -14.84 16.34 4.96
CA ASP A 303 -15.14 14.92 5.01
C ASP A 303 -13.90 14.09 5.37
N ALA A 304 -12.73 14.44 4.83
CA ALA A 304 -11.45 13.81 5.16
C ALA A 304 -11.04 14.06 6.63
N GLU A 305 -11.41 15.19 7.22
CA GLU A 305 -11.20 15.48 8.63
C GLU A 305 -12.09 14.66 9.56
N ILE A 306 -13.28 14.26 9.12
CA ILE A 306 -14.25 13.52 9.93
C ILE A 306 -13.92 12.04 10.01
N ILE A 307 -13.40 11.41 8.94
CA ILE A 307 -13.14 9.97 8.93
C ILE A 307 -12.07 9.57 9.93
N ASP A 308 -12.23 8.41 10.56
CA ASP A 308 -11.21 7.84 11.45
C ASP A 308 -10.02 7.30 10.66
N ALA A 309 -10.26 6.73 9.50
CA ALA A 309 -9.25 6.15 8.63
C ALA A 309 -8.56 7.21 7.77
N LYS A 310 -7.82 8.14 8.38
CA LYS A 310 -7.15 9.27 7.70
C LYS A 310 -6.33 8.89 6.48
N VAL A 311 -5.70 7.72 6.49
CA VAL A 311 -4.91 7.20 5.36
C VAL A 311 -5.75 6.86 4.12
N LEU A 312 -7.09 6.86 4.21
CA LEU A 312 -8.01 6.65 3.10
C LEU A 312 -8.45 7.95 2.41
N SER A 313 -7.97 9.11 2.84
CA SER A 313 -8.41 10.44 2.39
C SER A 313 -7.76 10.93 1.08
N ASN A 314 -7.39 10.05 0.16
CA ASN A 314 -6.84 10.49 -1.12
C ASN A 314 -7.91 11.15 -2.00
N ARG A 315 -7.78 12.46 -2.23
CA ARG A 315 -8.73 13.24 -3.04
C ARG A 315 -8.59 13.02 -4.56
N ARG A 316 -7.43 12.53 -5.02
CA ARG A 316 -7.13 12.27 -6.46
C ARG A 316 -6.50 10.90 -6.64
N PRO A 317 -7.24 9.82 -6.37
CA PRO A 317 -6.73 8.47 -6.55
C PRO A 317 -6.58 8.12 -8.04
N PRO A 318 -5.69 7.17 -8.40
CA PRO A 318 -5.55 6.65 -9.77
C PRO A 318 -6.72 5.69 -10.11
N TYR A 319 -7.96 6.17 -9.96
CA TYR A 319 -9.17 5.38 -10.12
C TYR A 319 -9.45 5.05 -11.58
N GLY A 320 -9.53 6.06 -12.44
CA GLY A 320 -9.95 5.93 -13.83
C GLY A 320 -8.81 5.78 -14.85
N VAL A 321 -7.54 5.81 -14.42
CA VAL A 321 -6.39 5.58 -15.31
C VAL A 321 -6.46 4.15 -15.88
N VAL A 322 -6.00 3.97 -17.14
CA VAL A 322 -5.99 2.63 -17.73
C VAL A 322 -5.11 1.68 -16.93
N GLY A 323 -5.66 0.53 -16.55
CA GLY A 323 -5.06 -0.40 -15.58
C GLY A 323 -5.29 -0.01 -14.11
N GLY A 324 -6.06 1.05 -13.84
CA GLY A 324 -6.39 1.53 -12.49
C GLY A 324 -7.50 0.76 -11.81
N LEU A 325 -8.01 1.33 -10.70
CA LEU A 325 -8.99 0.63 -9.85
C LEU A 325 -10.33 0.36 -10.56
N TYR A 326 -10.80 1.28 -11.42
CA TYR A 326 -12.01 1.07 -12.21
C TYR A 326 -11.91 -0.19 -13.08
N ASP A 327 -10.79 -0.36 -13.79
CA ASP A 327 -10.57 -1.55 -14.62
C ASP A 327 -10.45 -2.81 -13.77
N ALA A 328 -9.77 -2.74 -12.64
CA ALA A 328 -9.64 -3.85 -11.70
C ALA A 328 -11.01 -4.33 -11.22
N LEU A 329 -11.88 -3.40 -10.80
CA LEU A 329 -13.25 -3.72 -10.34
C LEU A 329 -14.11 -4.32 -11.47
N LYS A 330 -14.04 -3.74 -12.67
CA LYS A 330 -14.79 -4.27 -13.84
C LYS A 330 -14.31 -5.68 -14.23
N ALA A 331 -12.99 -5.90 -14.25
CA ALA A 331 -12.41 -7.18 -14.66
C ALA A 331 -12.66 -8.30 -13.63
N THR A 332 -12.94 -7.96 -12.38
CA THR A 332 -13.10 -8.94 -11.29
C THR A 332 -14.55 -9.10 -10.81
N ASP A 333 -15.52 -8.48 -11.48
CA ASP A 333 -16.91 -8.40 -11.00
C ASP A 333 -16.95 -7.92 -9.53
N GLY A 334 -16.08 -6.92 -9.24
CA GLY A 334 -15.89 -6.37 -7.92
C GLY A 334 -16.96 -5.35 -7.52
N ASP A 335 -16.90 -4.89 -6.27
CA ASP A 335 -17.82 -3.86 -5.77
C ASP A 335 -17.11 -2.91 -4.80
N VAL A 336 -17.72 -1.74 -4.59
CA VAL A 336 -17.25 -0.73 -3.63
C VAL A 336 -18.26 -0.59 -2.49
N PHE A 337 -17.79 -0.77 -1.27
CA PHE A 337 -18.56 -0.65 -0.03
C PHE A 337 -18.26 0.65 0.70
N VAL A 338 -19.11 0.99 1.64
CA VAL A 338 -18.95 2.13 2.54
C VAL A 338 -19.15 1.66 3.98
N ALA A 339 -18.25 2.10 4.87
CA ALA A 339 -18.42 1.94 6.31
C ALA A 339 -18.29 3.30 7.01
N THR A 340 -19.19 3.57 7.95
CA THR A 340 -19.10 4.73 8.84
C THR A 340 -18.03 4.51 9.92
N ASN A 341 -17.58 5.58 10.58
CA ASN A 341 -16.68 5.49 11.73
C ASN A 341 -17.22 4.55 12.82
N ALA A 342 -18.52 4.63 13.11
CA ALA A 342 -19.15 3.79 14.11
C ALA A 342 -19.09 2.30 13.75
N GLN A 343 -19.36 1.97 12.48
CA GLN A 343 -19.26 0.59 11.96
C GLN A 343 -17.82 0.09 12.00
N ALA A 344 -16.86 0.92 11.57
CA ALA A 344 -15.43 0.58 11.61
C ALA A 344 -14.94 0.34 13.05
N ARG A 345 -15.28 1.22 14.00
CA ARG A 345 -14.93 1.04 15.41
C ARG A 345 -15.54 -0.22 16.02
N LYS A 346 -16.79 -0.56 15.66
CA LYS A 346 -17.44 -1.80 16.09
C LYS A 346 -16.70 -3.02 15.54
N ALA A 347 -16.35 -2.99 14.24
CA ALA A 347 -15.61 -4.06 13.58
C ALA A 347 -14.20 -4.23 14.19
N ALA A 348 -13.51 -3.14 14.56
CA ALA A 348 -12.21 -3.19 15.22
C ALA A 348 -12.28 -3.93 16.57
N ARG A 349 -13.25 -3.57 17.42
CA ARG A 349 -13.46 -4.26 18.71
C ARG A 349 -13.78 -5.73 18.51
N LEU A 350 -14.70 -6.04 17.60
CA LEU A 350 -15.08 -7.42 17.30
C LEU A 350 -13.89 -8.24 16.79
N PHE A 351 -13.07 -7.66 15.91
CA PHE A 351 -11.86 -8.31 15.42
C PHE A 351 -10.88 -8.59 16.55
N GLN A 352 -10.62 -7.61 17.42
CA GLN A 352 -9.73 -7.78 18.57
C GLN A 352 -10.23 -8.86 19.55
N GLU A 353 -11.53 -8.90 19.81
CA GLU A 353 -12.15 -9.92 20.68
C GLU A 353 -12.04 -11.34 20.09
N LEU A 354 -12.24 -11.48 18.78
CA LEU A 354 -12.32 -12.77 18.11
C LEU A 354 -10.99 -13.28 17.55
N GLU A 355 -10.08 -12.39 17.17
CA GLU A 355 -8.81 -12.74 16.56
C GLU A 355 -7.57 -12.39 17.42
N GLY A 356 -7.75 -11.60 18.49
CA GLY A 356 -6.72 -11.36 19.51
C GLY A 356 -5.71 -10.24 19.19
N ALA A 357 -5.94 -9.46 18.14
CA ALA A 357 -5.06 -8.34 17.76
C ALA A 357 -5.85 -7.07 17.45
N ASP A 358 -5.29 -5.91 17.79
CA ASP A 358 -5.81 -4.62 17.32
C ASP A 358 -5.56 -4.43 15.82
N ILE A 359 -6.45 -3.69 15.17
CA ILE A 359 -6.32 -3.36 13.75
C ILE A 359 -6.48 -1.86 13.52
N HIS A 360 -5.76 -1.35 12.50
CA HIS A 360 -5.82 0.06 12.14
C HIS A 360 -7.21 0.47 11.62
N PRO A 361 -7.61 1.76 11.73
CA PRO A 361 -8.90 2.23 11.24
C PRO A 361 -9.20 1.84 9.78
N ALA A 362 -8.22 1.87 8.90
CA ALA A 362 -8.40 1.42 7.50
C ALA A 362 -8.74 -0.07 7.41
N ALA A 363 -8.04 -0.94 8.16
CA ALA A 363 -8.35 -2.37 8.20
C ALA A 363 -9.73 -2.62 8.83
N SER A 364 -10.13 -1.80 9.81
CA SER A 364 -11.45 -1.86 10.43
C SER A 364 -12.58 -1.55 9.45
N VAL A 365 -12.35 -0.63 8.50
CA VAL A 365 -13.29 -0.34 7.40
C VAL A 365 -13.48 -1.56 6.50
N ALA A 366 -12.39 -2.28 6.18
CA ALA A 366 -12.48 -3.52 5.41
C ALA A 366 -13.24 -4.62 6.17
N ALA A 367 -12.95 -4.80 7.45
CA ALA A 367 -13.67 -5.77 8.29
C ALA A 367 -15.15 -5.44 8.41
N ALA A 368 -15.52 -4.16 8.59
CA ALA A 368 -16.91 -3.71 8.62
C ALA A 368 -17.63 -3.99 7.29
N SER A 369 -16.93 -3.83 6.17
CA SER A 369 -17.48 -4.10 4.84
C SER A 369 -17.69 -5.58 4.59
N LEU A 370 -16.79 -6.46 5.06
CA LEU A 370 -16.99 -7.90 5.03
C LEU A 370 -18.24 -8.30 5.85
N ILE A 371 -18.36 -7.79 7.09
CA ILE A 371 -19.51 -8.04 7.95
C ILE A 371 -20.82 -7.66 7.25
N LYS A 372 -20.82 -6.46 6.62
CA LYS A 372 -21.97 -5.99 5.84
C LYS A 372 -22.25 -6.88 4.62
N ALA A 373 -21.24 -7.23 3.84
CA ALA A 373 -21.40 -8.06 2.64
C ALA A 373 -21.99 -9.44 2.97
N VAL A 374 -21.57 -10.04 4.08
CA VAL A 374 -22.14 -11.30 4.57
C VAL A 374 -23.59 -11.12 5.01
N ALA A 375 -23.90 -10.07 5.77
CA ALA A 375 -25.25 -9.78 6.21
C ALA A 375 -26.22 -9.50 5.02
N ASP A 376 -25.70 -8.88 3.96
CA ASP A 376 -26.45 -8.60 2.74
C ASP A 376 -26.56 -9.84 1.80
N GLY A 377 -26.02 -11.01 2.17
CA GLY A 377 -26.03 -12.23 1.36
C GLY A 377 -25.16 -12.18 0.11
N LYS A 378 -24.18 -11.25 0.04
CA LYS A 378 -23.29 -11.07 -1.12
C LYS A 378 -22.09 -12.04 -1.12
N VAL A 379 -21.87 -12.77 -0.05
CA VAL A 379 -20.77 -13.73 0.13
C VAL A 379 -21.37 -15.10 0.45
N ALA A 380 -21.09 -16.10 -0.38
CA ALA A 380 -21.53 -17.47 -0.13
C ALA A 380 -20.81 -18.04 1.11
N LYS A 381 -21.50 -18.88 1.88
CA LYS A 381 -20.97 -19.40 3.15
C LYS A 381 -19.76 -20.33 2.98
N ASP A 382 -19.71 -21.05 1.87
CA ASP A 382 -18.66 -21.99 1.47
C ASP A 382 -17.51 -21.32 0.68
N ALA A 383 -17.67 -20.03 0.33
CA ALA A 383 -16.66 -19.29 -0.42
C ALA A 383 -15.36 -19.15 0.37
N THR A 384 -14.25 -19.21 -0.35
CA THR A 384 -12.93 -18.87 0.18
C THR A 384 -12.76 -17.36 0.16
N VAL A 385 -12.75 -16.74 1.34
CA VAL A 385 -12.68 -15.29 1.51
C VAL A 385 -11.32 -14.89 2.07
N MET A 386 -10.65 -13.94 1.42
CA MET A 386 -9.45 -13.28 1.94
C MET A 386 -9.80 -11.89 2.47
N LEU A 387 -9.65 -11.70 3.78
CA LEU A 387 -9.68 -10.37 4.41
C LEU A 387 -8.26 -9.85 4.57
N ASN A 388 -7.91 -8.81 3.81
CA ASN A 388 -6.61 -8.15 3.93
C ASN A 388 -6.64 -7.12 5.06
N ILE A 389 -6.06 -7.47 6.20
CA ILE A 389 -5.78 -6.55 7.31
C ILE A 389 -4.51 -5.78 6.96
N THR A 390 -4.71 -4.58 6.41
CA THR A 390 -3.63 -3.72 5.88
C THR A 390 -2.76 -3.07 6.94
N GLY A 391 -3.12 -3.22 8.22
CA GLY A 391 -2.33 -2.76 9.34
C GLY A 391 -2.98 -3.13 10.67
N GLY A 392 -2.14 -3.45 11.65
CA GLY A 392 -2.60 -3.80 13.00
C GLY A 392 -1.46 -4.22 13.91
N GLY A 393 -1.83 -4.50 15.18
CA GLY A 393 -0.88 -4.84 16.24
C GLY A 393 -0.03 -3.65 16.69
N GLU A 394 -0.49 -2.43 16.44
CA GLU A 394 0.24 -1.22 16.84
C GLU A 394 0.25 -1.05 18.35
N GLN A 395 -0.87 -1.36 19.03
CA GLN A 395 -0.94 -1.32 20.48
C GLN A 395 0.04 -2.33 21.08
N LEU A 396 -0.02 -3.57 20.61
CA LEU A 396 0.86 -4.63 21.04
C LEU A 396 2.34 -4.32 20.75
N PHE A 397 2.65 -3.74 19.59
CA PHE A 397 4.02 -3.38 19.26
C PHE A 397 4.58 -2.30 20.17
N LYS A 398 3.76 -1.31 20.54
CA LYS A 398 4.16 -0.16 21.37
C LYS A 398 4.25 -0.49 22.87
N GLU A 399 3.61 -1.58 23.30
CA GLU A 399 3.56 -1.95 24.71
C GLU A 399 4.96 -2.09 25.31
N GLY A 400 5.23 -1.36 26.38
CA GLY A 400 6.50 -1.38 27.11
C GLY A 400 7.69 -0.76 26.38
N LYS A 401 7.49 -0.07 25.23
CA LYS A 401 8.57 0.57 24.46
C LYS A 401 8.55 2.08 24.61
N GLU A 402 9.74 2.66 24.74
CA GLU A 402 9.95 4.07 24.47
C GLU A 402 9.89 4.32 22.96
N LEU A 403 9.17 5.35 22.55
CA LEU A 403 9.00 5.68 21.14
C LEU A 403 9.78 6.94 20.75
N TRP A 404 10.41 6.87 19.59
CA TRP A 404 11.07 7.98 18.93
C TRP A 404 10.17 8.55 17.84
N TYR A 405 10.17 9.88 17.71
CA TYR A 405 9.36 10.58 16.72
C TYR A 405 10.27 11.34 15.76
N LEU A 406 10.06 11.13 14.46
CA LEU A 406 10.80 11.90 13.45
C LEU A 406 10.33 13.36 13.46
N LYS A 407 11.28 14.27 13.62
CA LYS A 407 11.03 15.72 13.62
C LYS A 407 11.33 16.30 12.23
N PRO A 408 10.60 17.35 11.79
CA PRO A 408 10.93 18.05 10.56
C PRO A 408 12.34 18.65 10.61
N SER A 409 13.13 18.39 9.57
CA SER A 409 14.39 19.07 9.33
C SER A 409 14.14 20.51 8.86
N LEU A 410 13.07 20.71 8.08
CA LEU A 410 12.60 22.00 7.58
C LEU A 410 11.06 22.06 7.59
N VAL A 411 10.54 23.25 7.86
CA VAL A 411 9.12 23.56 7.73
C VAL A 411 8.97 24.70 6.72
N PHE A 412 8.12 24.53 5.74
CA PHE A 412 7.84 25.51 4.69
C PHE A 412 6.45 26.11 4.84
N PRO A 413 6.21 27.33 4.38
CA PRO A 413 4.86 27.90 4.27
C PRO A 413 4.01 27.03 3.32
N LEU A 414 2.69 27.24 3.29
CA LEU A 414 1.78 26.49 2.42
C LEU A 414 2.04 26.74 0.93
N ASP A 415 2.51 27.94 0.58
CA ASP A 415 2.90 28.32 -0.78
C ASP A 415 4.38 28.72 -0.83
N PRO A 416 5.32 27.76 -0.78
CA PRO A 416 6.75 28.08 -0.77
C PRO A 416 7.25 28.34 -2.21
N SER A 417 8.26 29.21 -2.35
CA SER A 417 8.90 29.41 -3.66
C SER A 417 9.75 28.19 -4.05
N LEU A 418 9.80 27.91 -5.35
CA LEU A 418 10.60 26.82 -5.91
C LEU A 418 12.07 26.93 -5.52
N ASP A 419 12.67 28.13 -5.68
CA ASP A 419 14.09 28.36 -5.44
C ASP A 419 14.45 28.14 -3.96
N ASP A 420 13.60 28.58 -3.03
CA ASP A 420 13.80 28.37 -1.60
C ASP A 420 13.75 26.87 -1.23
N VAL A 421 12.76 26.13 -1.78
CA VAL A 421 12.67 24.69 -1.54
C VAL A 421 13.89 23.96 -2.07
N VAL A 422 14.25 24.20 -3.34
CA VAL A 422 15.37 23.53 -4.00
C VAL A 422 16.69 23.79 -3.25
N ALA A 423 17.00 25.06 -2.94
CA ALA A 423 18.23 25.41 -2.25
C ALA A 423 18.33 24.74 -0.87
N LYS A 424 17.25 24.76 -0.08
CA LYS A 424 17.24 24.20 1.28
C LYS A 424 17.28 22.68 1.29
N VAL A 425 16.58 21.97 0.37
CA VAL A 425 16.60 20.51 0.35
C VAL A 425 17.94 19.97 -0.15
N GLU A 426 18.61 20.65 -1.10
CA GLU A 426 19.95 20.28 -1.52
C GLU A 426 20.97 20.40 -0.38
N GLU A 427 20.82 21.41 0.49
CA GLU A 427 21.69 21.60 1.65
C GLU A 427 21.55 20.49 2.69
N LEU A 428 20.35 19.92 2.85
CA LEU A 428 20.10 18.82 3.82
C LEU A 428 20.90 17.54 3.51
N PHE A 429 21.34 17.35 2.27
CA PHE A 429 22.02 16.13 1.82
C PHE A 429 23.48 16.36 1.38
N LYS A 430 24.04 17.53 1.62
CA LYS A 430 25.47 17.80 1.49
C LYS A 430 26.22 17.21 2.68
#